data_6063f23ec22e5f4867dd0b665288b7c9
#
_entry.id   6063f23ec22e5f4867dd0b665288b7c9
#
_cell.length_a   1.000
_cell.length_b   1.000
_cell.length_c   1.000
_cell.angle_alpha   90.00
_cell.angle_beta   90.00
_cell.angle_gamma   90.00
#
_symmetry.space_group_name_H-M   'P 1'
#
loop_
_entity.id
_entity.type
_entity.pdbx_description
1 polymer ?
#
loop_
_entity_poly.entity_id
_entity_poly.type
_entity_poly.pdbx_seq_one_letter_code
_entity_poly.pdbx_strand_id
1 'polypeptide(L)'
;MSRKPLISGNWKMNLNHFEAIHLVQKLSYLVGNDDFDAVDVSIHPPFTDLRSVQTLIDADKLRFSLGAQTCHPEDKGAFTGEVSAAFLNKLNVRYVIVGHSERREIFGESDADVRARVGAVLKQGMTPIVCVGETLSEREEGSTLPKVTGQRSEEHTSEL
;
A
#
# COMPACT_ATOMS: atom_id res chain seq x y z
N MET A 1 -11.23 8.40 20.82
CA MET A 1 -10.47 7.12 20.76
C MET A 1 -9.11 7.43 20.18
N SER A 2 -8.00 6.97 20.79
CA SER A 2 -6.68 7.11 20.20
C SER A 2 -6.58 6.22 18.95
N ARG A 3 -5.94 6.72 17.88
CA ARG A 3 -5.68 5.90 16.67
C ARG A 3 -4.69 4.80 17.03
N LYS A 4 -4.98 3.57 16.61
CA LYS A 4 -4.04 2.47 16.73
C LYS A 4 -2.90 2.67 15.72
N PRO A 5 -1.61 2.58 16.13
CA PRO A 5 -0.49 2.70 15.19
C PRO A 5 -0.51 1.60 14.14
N LEU A 6 -0.02 1.90 12.94
CA LEU A 6 0.17 0.95 11.85
C LEU A 6 1.66 0.75 11.57
N ILE A 7 2.12 -0.49 11.65
CA ILE A 7 3.44 -0.91 11.16
C ILE A 7 3.24 -1.54 9.78
N SER A 8 3.80 -0.92 8.74
CA SER A 8 3.58 -1.31 7.36
C SER A 8 4.87 -1.71 6.67
N GLY A 9 4.99 -2.96 6.26
CA GLY A 9 6.17 -3.52 5.58
C GLY A 9 6.01 -3.56 4.07
N ASN A 10 6.61 -2.60 3.35
CA ASN A 10 6.69 -2.63 1.90
C ASN A 10 7.86 -3.51 1.44
N TRP A 11 7.57 -4.65 0.81
CA TRP A 11 8.61 -5.58 0.35
C TRP A 11 9.26 -5.16 -0.96
N LYS A 12 8.68 -4.19 -1.63
CA LYS A 12 9.12 -3.73 -2.96
C LYS A 12 9.15 -4.92 -3.94
N MET A 13 10.14 -4.98 -4.82
CA MET A 13 10.31 -6.10 -5.77
C MET A 13 11.30 -7.12 -5.20
N ASN A 14 10.96 -7.71 -4.07
CA ASN A 14 11.77 -8.75 -3.43
C ASN A 14 10.88 -9.95 -3.08
N LEU A 15 11.51 -11.12 -3.04
CA LEU A 15 10.91 -12.42 -2.76
C LEU A 15 10.02 -12.91 -3.92
N ASN A 16 9.97 -14.19 -4.09
CA ASN A 16 8.99 -14.89 -4.89
C ASN A 16 7.92 -15.52 -3.96
N HIS A 17 6.89 -16.09 -4.51
CA HIS A 17 5.75 -16.60 -3.74
C HIS A 17 6.13 -17.69 -2.72
N PHE A 18 7.16 -18.51 -2.95
CA PHE A 18 7.65 -19.48 -1.97
C PHE A 18 8.36 -18.79 -0.81
N GLU A 19 9.26 -17.86 -1.11
CA GLU A 19 9.99 -17.07 -0.11
C GLU A 19 9.02 -16.19 0.71
N ALA A 20 7.99 -15.66 0.05
CA ALA A 20 6.92 -14.90 0.69
C ALA A 20 6.17 -15.73 1.75
N ILE A 21 5.79 -16.96 1.42
CA ILE A 21 5.15 -17.90 2.35
C ILE A 21 6.08 -18.14 3.56
N HIS A 22 7.36 -18.45 3.32
CA HIS A 22 8.31 -18.70 4.38
C HIS A 22 8.52 -17.49 5.30
N LEU A 23 8.59 -16.27 4.72
CA LEU A 23 8.72 -15.05 5.51
C LEU A 23 7.48 -14.81 6.38
N VAL A 24 6.27 -14.95 5.83
CA VAL A 24 5.03 -14.77 6.60
C VAL A 24 4.93 -15.79 7.74
N GLN A 25 5.25 -17.06 7.49
CA GLN A 25 5.32 -18.08 8.53
C GLN A 25 6.32 -17.68 9.63
N LYS A 26 7.53 -17.26 9.25
CA LYS A 26 8.53 -16.80 10.23
C LYS A 26 8.04 -15.61 11.05
N LEU A 27 7.41 -14.62 10.40
CA LEU A 27 6.84 -13.46 11.08
C LEU A 27 5.72 -13.86 12.04
N SER A 28 4.90 -14.85 11.72
CA SER A 28 3.80 -15.31 12.59
C SER A 28 4.29 -15.91 13.91
N TYR A 29 5.51 -16.40 13.96
CA TYR A 29 6.14 -16.87 15.22
C TYR A 29 6.84 -15.75 15.99
N LEU A 30 7.22 -14.66 15.33
CA LEU A 30 7.97 -13.56 15.93
C LEU A 30 7.08 -12.44 16.50
N VAL A 31 5.91 -12.21 15.87
CA VAL A 31 4.96 -11.18 16.29
C VAL A 31 3.90 -11.80 17.18
N GLY A 32 3.90 -11.44 18.46
CA GLY A 32 2.98 -11.98 19.44
C GLY A 32 1.60 -11.32 19.45
N ASN A 33 0.66 -11.91 20.18
CA ASN A 33 -0.68 -11.34 20.31
C ASN A 33 -0.67 -9.95 20.95
N ASP A 34 0.20 -9.73 21.94
CA ASP A 34 0.33 -8.43 22.62
C ASP A 34 0.80 -7.34 21.64
N ASP A 35 1.67 -7.68 20.67
CA ASP A 35 2.08 -6.76 19.61
C ASP A 35 0.90 -6.39 18.74
N PHE A 36 0.11 -7.38 18.30
CA PHE A 36 -1.10 -7.13 17.49
C PHE A 36 -2.20 -6.41 18.26
N ASP A 37 -2.22 -6.45 19.57
CA ASP A 37 -3.14 -5.68 20.39
C ASP A 37 -2.70 -4.20 20.48
N ALA A 38 -1.39 -3.95 20.49
CA ALA A 38 -0.81 -2.62 20.52
C ALA A 38 -0.81 -1.90 19.15
N VAL A 39 -0.51 -2.64 18.07
CA VAL A 39 -0.37 -2.06 16.71
C VAL A 39 -1.06 -2.91 15.65
N ASP A 40 -1.51 -2.28 14.56
CA ASP A 40 -1.87 -3.00 13.34
C ASP A 40 -0.60 -3.28 12.53
N VAL A 41 -0.51 -4.48 11.95
CA VAL A 41 0.63 -4.87 11.11
C VAL A 41 0.14 -5.20 9.70
N SER A 42 0.69 -4.52 8.69
CA SER A 42 0.42 -4.80 7.29
C SER A 42 1.68 -5.20 6.53
N ILE A 43 1.52 -6.13 5.60
CA ILE A 43 2.57 -6.62 4.71
C ILE A 43 2.16 -6.41 3.26
N HIS A 44 3.08 -5.88 2.46
CA HIS A 44 2.84 -5.49 1.07
C HIS A 44 3.80 -6.23 0.13
N PRO A 45 3.50 -7.49 -0.21
CA PRO A 45 4.30 -8.27 -1.14
C PRO A 45 4.08 -7.84 -2.60
N PRO A 46 4.93 -8.27 -3.55
CA PRO A 46 4.66 -8.16 -4.99
C PRO A 46 3.30 -8.77 -5.37
N PHE A 47 2.72 -8.30 -6.49
CA PHE A 47 1.41 -8.80 -6.98
C PHE A 47 1.38 -10.31 -7.19
N THR A 48 2.50 -10.89 -7.64
CA THR A 48 2.65 -12.34 -7.86
C THR A 48 2.44 -13.17 -6.60
N ASP A 49 2.60 -12.57 -5.42
CA ASP A 49 2.63 -13.28 -4.15
C ASP A 49 1.34 -13.08 -3.34
N LEU A 50 0.53 -12.06 -3.71
CA LEU A 50 -0.67 -11.68 -2.96
C LEU A 50 -1.61 -12.87 -2.70
N ARG A 51 -1.88 -13.68 -3.73
CA ARG A 51 -2.79 -14.83 -3.57
C ARG A 51 -2.24 -15.89 -2.62
N SER A 52 -0.94 -16.20 -2.72
CA SER A 52 -0.28 -17.18 -1.85
C SER A 52 -0.28 -16.70 -0.40
N VAL A 53 0.07 -15.45 -0.18
CA VAL A 53 0.08 -14.83 1.16
C VAL A 53 -1.34 -14.73 1.74
N GLN A 54 -2.32 -14.32 0.93
CA GLN A 54 -3.72 -14.28 1.35
C GLN A 54 -4.22 -15.66 1.80
N THR A 55 -3.92 -16.70 1.01
CA THR A 55 -4.32 -18.07 1.35
C THR A 55 -3.72 -18.52 2.69
N LEU A 56 -2.45 -18.19 2.94
CA LEU A 56 -1.78 -18.50 4.21
C LEU A 56 -2.40 -17.75 5.39
N ILE A 57 -2.63 -16.45 5.23
CA ILE A 57 -3.25 -15.62 6.27
C ILE A 57 -4.63 -16.18 6.65
N ASP A 58 -5.44 -16.54 5.67
CA ASP A 58 -6.79 -17.07 5.91
C ASP A 58 -6.76 -18.46 6.54
N ALA A 59 -5.91 -19.36 6.03
CA ALA A 59 -5.80 -20.75 6.51
C ALA A 59 -5.34 -20.82 7.98
N ASP A 60 -4.31 -20.05 8.32
CA ASP A 60 -3.71 -20.05 9.64
C ASP A 60 -4.30 -18.98 10.57
N LYS A 61 -5.31 -18.24 10.10
CA LYS A 61 -5.99 -17.13 10.83
C LYS A 61 -4.99 -16.11 11.40
N LEU A 62 -4.00 -15.76 10.58
CA LEU A 62 -2.97 -14.81 10.98
C LEU A 62 -3.55 -13.39 11.09
N ARG A 63 -3.05 -12.61 12.03
CA ARG A 63 -3.52 -11.24 12.32
C ARG A 63 -2.88 -10.17 11.42
N PHE A 64 -2.06 -10.55 10.45
CA PHE A 64 -1.52 -9.62 9.46
C PHE A 64 -2.61 -9.10 8.53
N SER A 65 -2.56 -7.81 8.25
CA SER A 65 -3.35 -7.23 7.16
C SER A 65 -2.58 -7.33 5.85
N LEU A 66 -3.21 -7.83 4.80
CA LEU A 66 -2.62 -7.84 3.47
C LEU A 66 -2.71 -6.45 2.84
N GLY A 67 -1.63 -6.02 2.21
CA GLY A 67 -1.52 -4.77 1.48
C GLY A 67 -1.00 -4.98 0.06
N ALA A 68 -1.28 -4.02 -0.82
CA ALA A 68 -0.72 -3.96 -2.16
C ALA A 68 0.21 -2.75 -2.32
N GLN A 69 1.15 -2.83 -3.27
CA GLN A 69 2.19 -1.81 -3.48
C GLN A 69 1.73 -0.67 -4.39
N THR A 70 0.67 -0.88 -5.16
CA THR A 70 -0.02 0.10 -6.01
C THR A 70 -1.33 -0.53 -6.53
N CYS A 71 -2.11 0.21 -7.30
CA CYS A 71 -3.23 -0.32 -8.10
C CYS A 71 -3.45 0.55 -9.34
N HIS A 72 -4.16 0.02 -10.33
CA HIS A 72 -4.68 0.82 -11.43
C HIS A 72 -6.00 1.51 -11.02
N PRO A 73 -6.26 2.77 -11.45
CA PRO A 73 -7.47 3.50 -11.07
C PRO A 73 -8.75 2.94 -11.70
N GLU A 74 -8.67 2.32 -12.88
CA GLU A 74 -9.83 1.72 -13.54
C GLU A 74 -10.12 0.32 -13.00
N ASP A 75 -11.40 -0.02 -12.88
CA ASP A 75 -11.83 -1.33 -12.35
C ASP A 75 -11.47 -2.49 -13.31
N LYS A 76 -11.47 -2.23 -14.63
CA LYS A 76 -11.17 -3.20 -15.70
C LYS A 76 -10.93 -2.50 -17.02
N GLY A 77 -10.33 -3.16 -17.98
CA GLY A 77 -10.16 -2.62 -19.34
C GLY A 77 -8.90 -3.08 -20.04
N ALA A 78 -8.52 -2.35 -21.09
CA ALA A 78 -7.35 -2.62 -21.92
C ALA A 78 -6.07 -2.03 -21.28
N PHE A 79 -5.69 -2.55 -20.13
CA PHE A 79 -4.54 -2.10 -19.33
C PHE A 79 -3.63 -3.28 -19.06
N THR A 80 -2.99 -3.79 -20.10
CA THR A 80 -2.15 -5.00 -20.05
C THR A 80 -1.08 -4.87 -18.96
N GLY A 81 -1.06 -5.82 -18.01
CA GLY A 81 -0.09 -5.88 -16.91
C GLY A 81 -0.53 -5.16 -15.63
N GLU A 82 -1.61 -4.36 -15.67
CA GLU A 82 -2.10 -3.63 -14.51
C GLU A 82 -3.03 -4.49 -13.62
N VAL A 83 -3.08 -4.13 -12.34
CA VAL A 83 -3.95 -4.75 -11.34
C VAL A 83 -4.88 -3.70 -10.75
N SER A 84 -6.19 -3.92 -10.92
CA SER A 84 -7.20 -2.97 -10.43
C SER A 84 -7.42 -3.06 -8.92
N ALA A 85 -7.89 -1.97 -8.31
CA ALA A 85 -8.33 -1.95 -6.92
C ALA A 85 -9.46 -2.98 -6.67
N ALA A 86 -10.35 -3.20 -7.64
CA ALA A 86 -11.42 -4.18 -7.57
C ALA A 86 -10.89 -5.63 -7.45
N PHE A 87 -9.79 -5.97 -8.15
CA PHE A 87 -9.17 -7.29 -8.03
C PHE A 87 -8.47 -7.46 -6.69
N LEU A 88 -7.81 -6.42 -6.18
CA LEU A 88 -7.15 -6.44 -4.88
C LEU A 88 -8.14 -6.65 -3.74
N ASN A 89 -9.30 -6.02 -3.79
CA ASN A 89 -10.37 -6.22 -2.81
C ASN A 89 -10.81 -7.71 -2.74
N LYS A 90 -10.87 -8.41 -3.87
CA LYS A 90 -11.20 -9.85 -3.91
C LYS A 90 -10.15 -10.75 -3.28
N LEU A 91 -8.95 -10.24 -3.04
CA LEU A 91 -7.88 -10.90 -2.31
C LEU A 91 -7.80 -10.47 -0.83
N ASN A 92 -8.84 -9.83 -0.29
CA ASN A 92 -8.87 -9.31 1.07
C ASN A 92 -7.74 -8.30 1.37
N VAL A 93 -7.26 -7.58 0.35
CA VAL A 93 -6.30 -6.48 0.54
C VAL A 93 -7.00 -5.37 1.32
N ARG A 94 -6.39 -4.95 2.43
CA ARG A 94 -6.91 -3.89 3.30
C ARG A 94 -6.26 -2.53 3.01
N TYR A 95 -4.98 -2.52 2.71
CA TYR A 95 -4.19 -1.31 2.48
C TYR A 95 -3.59 -1.30 1.08
N VAL A 96 -3.49 -0.14 0.46
CA VAL A 96 -2.80 0.03 -0.83
C VAL A 96 -1.86 1.22 -0.73
N ILE A 97 -0.56 1.01 -0.99
CA ILE A 97 0.41 2.09 -1.11
C ILE A 97 0.15 2.83 -2.42
N VAL A 98 0.08 4.16 -2.35
CA VAL A 98 -0.11 5.02 -3.52
C VAL A 98 0.89 6.19 -3.49
N GLY A 99 1.40 6.58 -4.66
CA GLY A 99 2.33 7.71 -4.78
C GLY A 99 3.72 7.48 -4.16
N HIS A 100 4.16 6.21 -4.02
CA HIS A 100 5.50 5.91 -3.52
C HIS A 100 6.56 6.63 -4.35
N SER A 101 7.63 7.14 -3.70
CA SER A 101 8.69 7.92 -4.37
C SER A 101 9.26 7.23 -5.60
N GLU A 102 9.52 5.93 -5.54
CA GLU A 102 10.00 5.14 -6.69
C GLU A 102 9.01 5.19 -7.87
N ARG A 103 7.70 5.21 -7.62
CA ARG A 103 6.71 5.29 -8.70
C ARG A 103 6.62 6.69 -9.29
N ARG A 104 6.80 7.71 -8.47
CA ARG A 104 6.88 9.10 -8.93
C ARG A 104 8.15 9.34 -9.76
N GLU A 105 9.30 8.89 -9.27
CA GLU A 105 10.60 9.16 -9.88
C GLU A 105 10.90 8.25 -11.08
N ILE A 106 10.61 6.95 -10.99
CA ILE A 106 10.99 5.96 -12.01
C ILE A 106 9.88 5.79 -13.06
N PHE A 107 8.61 5.79 -12.63
CA PHE A 107 7.46 5.53 -13.51
C PHE A 107 6.67 6.79 -13.86
N GLY A 108 7.07 7.96 -13.38
CA GLY A 108 6.48 9.24 -13.74
C GLY A 108 5.06 9.46 -13.20
N GLU A 109 4.68 8.81 -12.10
CA GLU A 109 3.36 9.03 -11.51
C GLU A 109 3.22 10.46 -10.99
N SER A 110 2.24 11.18 -11.54
CA SER A 110 1.87 12.53 -11.13
C SER A 110 0.95 12.53 -9.90
N ASP A 111 0.77 13.71 -9.27
CA ASP A 111 -0.21 13.85 -8.18
C ASP A 111 -1.65 13.56 -8.64
N ALA A 112 -1.98 13.86 -9.91
CA ALA A 112 -3.27 13.50 -10.50
C ALA A 112 -3.46 11.97 -10.61
N ASP A 113 -2.40 11.22 -10.98
CA ASP A 113 -2.43 9.76 -11.01
C ASP A 113 -2.60 9.18 -9.60
N VAL A 114 -1.90 9.74 -8.62
CA VAL A 114 -2.02 9.32 -7.22
C VAL A 114 -3.43 9.56 -6.71
N ARG A 115 -4.02 10.74 -6.98
CA ARG A 115 -5.41 11.04 -6.64
C ARG A 115 -6.40 10.05 -7.25
N ALA A 116 -6.25 9.71 -8.52
CA ALA A 116 -7.11 8.73 -9.18
C ALA A 116 -7.03 7.35 -8.51
N ARG A 117 -5.83 6.92 -8.11
CA ARG A 117 -5.61 5.67 -7.38
C ARG A 117 -6.21 5.71 -5.98
N VAL A 118 -6.06 6.82 -5.26
CA VAL A 118 -6.72 7.03 -3.94
C VAL A 118 -8.23 6.84 -4.07
N GLY A 119 -8.86 7.49 -5.06
CA GLY A 119 -10.28 7.34 -5.33
C GLY A 119 -10.71 5.90 -5.60
N ALA A 120 -9.92 5.17 -6.41
CA ALA A 120 -10.19 3.76 -6.70
C ALA A 120 -10.07 2.87 -5.46
N VAL A 121 -9.09 3.11 -4.59
CA VAL A 121 -8.89 2.37 -3.34
C VAL A 121 -10.06 2.60 -2.39
N LEU A 122 -10.45 3.87 -2.19
CA LEU A 122 -11.58 4.24 -1.31
C LEU A 122 -12.91 3.70 -1.85
N LYS A 123 -13.14 3.76 -3.16
CA LYS A 123 -14.34 3.18 -3.81
C LYS A 123 -14.53 1.69 -3.50
N GLN A 124 -13.44 0.96 -3.30
CA GLN A 124 -13.47 -0.46 -2.95
C GLN A 124 -13.48 -0.71 -1.44
N GLY A 125 -13.60 0.32 -0.60
CA GLY A 125 -13.61 0.20 0.86
C GLY A 125 -12.26 -0.16 1.48
N MET A 126 -11.17 -0.06 0.72
CA MET A 126 -9.79 -0.24 1.21
C MET A 126 -9.23 1.09 1.72
N THR A 127 -8.11 1.02 2.42
CA THR A 127 -7.42 2.20 2.97
C THR A 127 -6.17 2.52 2.16
N PRO A 128 -6.06 3.70 1.53
CA PRO A 128 -4.83 4.11 0.88
C PRO A 128 -3.77 4.52 1.90
N ILE A 129 -2.51 4.11 1.67
CA ILE A 129 -1.32 4.63 2.34
C ILE A 129 -0.67 5.59 1.35
N VAL A 130 -0.95 6.87 1.53
CA VAL A 130 -0.50 7.92 0.61
C VAL A 130 0.91 8.34 0.97
N CYS A 131 1.85 8.21 0.02
CA CYS A 131 3.23 8.62 0.19
C CYS A 131 3.41 10.06 -0.32
N VAL A 132 3.83 10.94 0.57
CA VAL A 132 4.18 12.33 0.27
C VAL A 132 5.62 12.60 0.71
N GLY A 133 6.32 13.49 0.04
CA GLY A 133 7.69 13.85 0.39
C GLY A 133 8.35 14.67 -0.69
N GLU A 134 9.44 15.30 -0.30
CA GLU A 134 10.32 16.09 -1.14
C GLU A 134 11.58 15.33 -1.55
N THR A 135 12.24 15.76 -2.61
CA THR A 135 13.58 15.34 -2.99
C THR A 135 14.65 16.01 -2.12
N LEU A 136 15.88 15.50 -2.16
CA LEU A 136 17.01 16.14 -1.45
C LEU A 136 17.21 17.60 -1.87
N SER A 137 17.15 17.89 -3.18
CA SER A 137 17.27 19.26 -3.71
C SER A 137 16.18 20.17 -3.18
N GLU A 138 14.91 19.73 -3.21
CA GLU A 138 13.78 20.51 -2.67
C GLU A 138 13.94 20.76 -1.16
N ARG A 139 14.51 19.83 -0.40
CA ARG A 139 14.83 20.02 1.03
C ARG A 139 15.92 21.04 1.23
N GLU A 140 17.01 20.98 0.47
CA GLU A 140 18.12 21.92 0.54
C GLU A 140 17.69 23.34 0.15
N GLU A 141 16.74 23.47 -0.77
CA GLU A 141 16.13 24.75 -1.18
C GLU A 141 15.06 25.26 -0.20
N GLY A 142 14.73 24.51 0.85
CA GLY A 142 13.70 24.88 1.83
C GLY A 142 12.27 24.71 1.34
N SER A 143 12.05 23.95 0.26
CA SER A 143 10.74 23.74 -0.39
C SER A 143 9.93 22.57 0.17
N THR A 144 10.37 21.91 1.25
CA THR A 144 9.71 20.74 1.87
C THR A 144 8.23 20.99 2.16
N LEU A 145 7.93 22.06 2.91
CA LEU A 145 6.55 22.31 3.36
C LEU A 145 5.59 22.60 2.19
N PRO A 146 5.91 23.51 1.25
CA PRO A 146 5.08 23.71 0.06
C PRO A 146 4.86 22.42 -0.74
N LYS A 147 5.91 21.61 -0.93
CA LYS A 147 5.84 20.34 -1.67
C LYS A 147 4.87 19.35 -1.03
N VAL A 148 5.09 19.05 0.25
CA VAL A 148 4.26 18.07 0.99
C VAL A 148 2.83 18.56 1.13
N THR A 149 2.63 19.86 1.38
CA THR A 149 1.28 20.44 1.47
C THR A 149 0.57 20.40 0.10
N GLY A 150 1.28 20.68 -1.00
CA GLY A 150 0.76 20.59 -2.35
C GLY A 150 0.29 19.17 -2.68
N GLN A 151 1.16 18.19 -2.51
CA GLN A 151 0.82 16.77 -2.73
C GLN A 151 -0.39 16.35 -1.89
N ARG A 152 -0.42 16.69 -0.59
CA ARG A 152 -1.55 16.36 0.28
C ARG A 152 -2.85 17.02 -0.17
N SER A 153 -2.83 18.29 -0.60
CA SER A 153 -4.04 19.02 -1.03
C SER A 153 -4.59 18.45 -2.33
N GLU A 154 -3.73 18.14 -3.29
CA GLU A 154 -4.10 17.52 -4.57
C GLU A 154 -4.79 16.15 -4.36
N GLU A 155 -4.37 15.41 -3.36
CA GLU A 155 -4.87 14.07 -3.04
C GLU A 155 -6.19 14.11 -2.25
N HIS A 156 -6.46 15.18 -1.51
CA HIS A 156 -7.66 15.34 -0.68
C HIS A 156 -8.77 16.21 -1.31
N THR A 157 -8.53 16.86 -2.45
CA THR A 157 -9.54 17.65 -3.13
C THR A 157 -10.47 16.79 -3.94
N SER A 158 -11.42 16.18 -3.27
CA SER A 158 -12.79 15.99 -3.76
C SER A 158 -13.60 15.25 -2.70
N GLU A 159 -14.63 15.93 -2.24
CA GLU A 159 -15.91 15.38 -1.81
C GLU A 159 -15.87 13.93 -1.26
N LEU A 160 -15.60 13.82 0.05
CA LEU A 160 -16.14 12.76 0.85
C LEU A 160 -17.52 13.17 1.35
#